data_3af250b67d7151dd0d6f08030cfdabc6
#
_entry.id   3af250b67d7151dd0d6f08030cfdabc6
#
_cell.length_a   1.000
_cell.length_b   1.000
_cell.length_c   1.000
_cell.angle_alpha   90.00
_cell.angle_beta   90.00
_cell.angle_gamma   90.00
#
_symmetry.space_group_name_H-M   'P 1'
#
loop_
_entity.id
_entity.type
_entity.pdbx_description
1 polymer ?
#
loop_
_entity_poly.entity_id
_entity_poly.type
_entity_poly.pdbx_seq_one_letter_code
_entity_poly.pdbx_strand_id
1 'polypeptide(L)'
;MTDPLAILFGSQARVKLLRFFLFNPTQEFTLDDISRRARLVRRTARTEINALERAEVIKKKVIFAKHKTKDTKVRVQGYALNKAFPQLPSLQTFLFETAPINGVTVLKHIRKVGPLDFVACAGIFMRDFDRRIDLLIAMKKLNEAKVEVAIRALEAELGIEIRYATFTTEDLLYRVGMYDKLTREVFDYPYQIVIDKIGIRNELHRP
;
A
#
# COMPACT_ATOMS: atom_id res chain seq x y z
N MET A 1 16.41 -8.40 3.97
CA MET A 1 17.26 -7.20 3.97
C MET A 1 16.56 -6.13 4.78
N THR A 2 17.27 -5.48 5.66
CA THR A 2 16.76 -4.32 6.42
C THR A 2 16.69 -3.11 5.47
N ASP A 3 15.64 -2.32 5.54
CA ASP A 3 15.52 -1.09 4.77
C ASP A 3 16.68 -0.14 5.14
N PRO A 4 17.53 0.31 4.19
CA PRO A 4 18.64 1.21 4.50
C PRO A 4 18.20 2.49 5.23
N LEU A 5 17.00 2.97 4.94
CA LEU A 5 16.43 4.12 5.63
C LEU A 5 16.16 3.84 7.12
N ALA A 6 15.94 2.58 7.50
CA ALA A 6 15.79 2.22 8.91
C ALA A 6 17.07 2.45 9.72
N ILE A 7 18.22 2.28 9.10
CA ILE A 7 19.53 2.60 9.71
C ILE A 7 19.70 4.11 9.77
N LEU A 8 19.42 4.82 8.67
CA LEU A 8 19.55 6.29 8.59
C LEU A 8 18.65 7.01 9.60
N PHE A 9 17.40 6.61 9.71
CA PHE A 9 16.43 7.22 10.64
C PHE A 9 16.42 6.57 12.04
N GLY A 10 17.26 5.54 12.27
CA GLY A 10 17.41 4.86 13.55
C GLY A 10 16.26 3.95 13.96
N SER A 11 15.23 3.77 13.14
CA SER A 11 14.08 2.91 13.44
C SER A 11 13.30 2.51 12.19
N GLN A 12 13.08 1.22 11.99
CA GLN A 12 12.20 0.72 10.93
C GLN A 12 10.74 1.19 11.13
N ALA A 13 10.30 1.27 12.37
CA ALA A 13 8.96 1.75 12.68
C ALA A 13 8.79 3.23 12.31
N ARG A 14 9.84 4.05 12.52
CA ARG A 14 9.87 5.45 12.13
C ARG A 14 9.74 5.62 10.62
N VAL A 15 10.50 4.86 9.83
CA VAL A 15 10.41 4.90 8.35
C VAL A 15 9.01 4.52 7.87
N LYS A 16 8.41 3.47 8.45
CA LYS A 16 7.03 3.09 8.14
C LYS A 16 6.04 4.20 8.44
N LEU A 17 6.16 4.87 9.59
CA LEU A 17 5.26 5.96 9.96
C LEU A 17 5.50 7.22 9.13
N LEU A 18 6.73 7.52 8.77
CA LEU A 18 7.04 8.61 7.83
C LEU A 18 6.34 8.37 6.49
N ARG A 19 6.53 7.20 5.86
CA ARG A 19 5.83 6.83 4.63
C ARG A 19 4.32 6.90 4.80
N PHE A 20 3.80 6.35 5.90
CA PHE A 20 2.37 6.32 6.20
C PHE A 20 1.76 7.73 6.21
N PHE A 21 2.36 8.70 6.88
CA PHE A 21 1.84 10.06 6.91
C PHE A 21 2.09 10.84 5.63
N LEU A 22 3.26 10.68 5.02
CA LEU A 22 3.64 11.43 3.82
C LEU A 22 2.87 10.99 2.57
N PHE A 23 2.47 9.72 2.49
CA PHE A 23 1.67 9.19 1.39
C PHE A 23 0.15 9.32 1.62
N ASN A 24 -0.26 9.75 2.82
CA ASN A 24 -1.65 10.04 3.16
C ASN A 24 -1.81 11.48 3.70
N PRO A 25 -1.43 12.51 2.95
CA PRO A 25 -1.23 13.88 3.47
C PRO A 25 -2.52 14.58 3.90
N THR A 26 -3.68 14.09 3.47
CA THR A 26 -4.99 14.68 3.76
C THR A 26 -5.76 13.92 4.84
N GLN A 27 -5.27 12.76 5.24
CA GLN A 27 -5.97 11.87 6.17
C GLN A 27 -5.56 12.15 7.63
N GLU A 28 -6.47 11.83 8.53
CA GLU A 28 -6.29 11.93 9.97
C GLU A 28 -6.50 10.54 10.59
N PHE A 29 -5.68 10.17 11.55
CA PHE A 29 -5.66 8.81 12.08
C PHE A 29 -5.63 8.80 13.61
N THR A 30 -6.35 7.84 14.21
CA THR A 30 -6.15 7.50 15.63
C THR A 30 -4.88 6.68 15.82
N LEU A 31 -4.38 6.61 17.05
CA LEU A 31 -3.27 5.71 17.38
C LEU A 31 -3.58 4.24 17.06
N ASP A 32 -4.84 3.83 17.20
CA ASP A 32 -5.28 2.46 16.88
C ASP A 32 -5.24 2.20 15.36
N ASP A 33 -5.66 3.18 14.55
CA ASP A 33 -5.57 3.08 13.08
C ASP A 33 -4.12 2.99 12.62
N ILE A 34 -3.26 3.85 13.16
CA ILE A 34 -1.82 3.86 12.84
C ILE A 34 -1.19 2.51 13.20
N SER A 35 -1.43 2.00 14.42
CA SER A 35 -0.87 0.73 14.88
C SER A 35 -1.31 -0.42 13.99
N ARG A 36 -2.60 -0.47 13.63
CA ARG A 36 -3.20 -1.50 12.79
C ARG A 36 -2.66 -1.43 11.36
N ARG A 37 -2.71 -0.26 10.72
CA ARG A 37 -2.33 -0.09 9.31
C ARG A 37 -0.83 -0.23 9.08
N ALA A 38 0.01 0.34 9.96
CA ALA A 38 1.46 0.17 9.89
C ALA A 38 1.94 -1.18 10.45
N ARG A 39 1.03 -2.02 11.01
CA ARG A 39 1.35 -3.30 11.66
C ARG A 39 2.46 -3.14 12.71
N LEU A 40 2.27 -2.17 13.59
CA LEU A 40 3.18 -1.87 14.71
C LEU A 40 2.50 -2.17 16.03
N VAL A 41 3.28 -2.66 17.00
CA VAL A 41 2.82 -2.74 18.39
C VAL A 41 2.48 -1.32 18.88
N ARG A 42 1.34 -1.15 19.56
CA ARG A 42 0.83 0.15 20.02
C ARG A 42 1.87 0.98 20.79
N ARG A 43 2.68 0.34 21.63
CA ARG A 43 3.76 1.01 22.37
C ARG A 43 4.80 1.60 21.40
N THR A 44 5.26 0.82 20.43
CA THR A 44 6.22 1.26 19.41
C THR A 44 5.64 2.40 18.57
N ALA A 45 4.39 2.27 18.10
CA ALA A 45 3.71 3.31 17.34
C ALA A 45 3.65 4.62 18.13
N ARG A 46 3.30 4.57 19.42
CA ARG A 46 3.25 5.74 20.29
C ARG A 46 4.62 6.41 20.45
N THR A 47 5.68 5.63 20.66
CA THR A 47 7.04 6.16 20.81
C THR A 47 7.48 6.90 19.54
N GLU A 48 7.24 6.32 18.37
CA GLU A 48 7.64 6.92 17.10
C GLU A 48 6.76 8.11 16.72
N ILE A 49 5.46 8.06 17.00
CA ILE A 49 4.55 9.20 16.86
C ILE A 49 5.02 10.39 17.69
N ASN A 50 5.40 10.17 18.96
CA ASN A 50 5.91 11.23 19.81
C ASN A 50 7.23 11.82 19.26
N ALA A 51 8.07 11.00 18.64
CA ALA A 51 9.29 11.48 17.99
C ALA A 51 8.99 12.34 16.76
N LEU A 52 8.06 11.90 15.90
CA LEU A 52 7.63 12.65 14.71
C LEU A 52 6.89 13.95 15.06
N GLU A 53 6.13 13.95 16.16
CA GLU A 53 5.48 15.14 16.68
C GLU A 53 6.50 16.17 17.20
N ARG A 54 7.50 15.74 17.96
CA ARG A 54 8.60 16.64 18.43
C ARG A 54 9.42 17.19 17.27
N ALA A 55 9.54 16.44 16.18
CA ALA A 55 10.17 16.88 14.93
C ALA A 55 9.23 17.76 14.07
N GLU A 56 8.02 18.03 14.53
CA GLU A 56 6.98 18.81 13.83
C GLU A 56 6.54 18.26 12.47
N VAL A 57 6.90 17.02 12.15
CA VAL A 57 6.46 16.34 10.90
C VAL A 57 4.96 16.03 10.94
N ILE A 58 4.46 15.69 12.11
CA ILE A 58 3.03 15.44 12.35
C ILE A 58 2.55 16.31 13.52
N LYS A 59 1.23 16.50 13.58
CA LYS A 59 0.56 17.25 14.65
C LYS A 59 -0.62 16.50 15.21
N LYS A 60 -0.88 16.72 16.50
CA LYS A 60 -2.12 16.27 17.15
C LYS A 60 -3.32 17.02 16.60
N LYS A 61 -4.44 16.30 16.49
CA LYS A 61 -5.75 16.86 16.17
C LYS A 61 -6.84 16.17 16.98
N VAL A 62 -7.92 16.88 17.25
CA VAL A 62 -9.16 16.27 17.73
C VAL A 62 -9.93 15.80 16.51
N ILE A 63 -10.19 14.51 16.43
CA ILE A 63 -10.92 13.88 15.32
C ILE A 63 -12.15 13.14 15.83
N PHE A 64 -13.09 12.85 14.94
CA PHE A 64 -14.26 12.04 15.25
C PHE A 64 -14.01 10.61 14.81
N ALA A 65 -14.00 9.67 15.77
CA ALA A 65 -13.89 8.24 15.49
C ALA A 65 -15.16 7.51 15.92
N LYS A 66 -15.44 6.38 15.26
CA LYS A 66 -16.55 5.51 15.64
C LYS A 66 -16.30 4.93 17.03
N HIS A 67 -17.28 5.00 17.91
CA HIS A 67 -17.18 4.38 19.23
C HIS A 67 -17.06 2.86 19.09
N LYS A 68 -16.24 2.21 19.94
CA LYS A 68 -15.95 0.77 19.83
C LYS A 68 -17.18 -0.14 19.98
N THR A 69 -18.18 0.29 20.75
CA THR A 69 -19.34 -0.51 21.11
C THR A 69 -20.69 0.12 20.78
N LYS A 70 -20.71 1.41 20.42
CA LYS A 70 -21.92 2.17 20.07
C LYS A 70 -21.79 2.74 18.67
N ASP A 71 -22.89 2.83 17.95
CA ASP A 71 -22.91 3.44 16.60
C ASP A 71 -22.92 4.97 16.65
N THR A 72 -22.08 5.54 17.52
CA THR A 72 -21.93 6.97 17.72
C THR A 72 -20.48 7.40 17.44
N LYS A 73 -20.31 8.62 16.96
CA LYS A 73 -18.98 9.23 16.80
C LYS A 73 -18.58 9.91 18.11
N VAL A 74 -17.36 9.67 18.55
CA VAL A 74 -16.77 10.29 19.74
C VAL A 74 -15.54 11.11 19.36
N ARG A 75 -15.32 12.18 20.09
CA ARG A 75 -14.09 12.97 19.95
C ARG A 75 -12.93 12.21 20.56
N VAL A 76 -11.90 11.98 19.76
CA VAL A 76 -10.68 11.31 20.19
C VAL A 76 -9.45 12.07 19.70
N GLN A 77 -8.34 11.85 20.36
CA GLN A 77 -7.06 12.36 19.87
C GLN A 77 -6.63 11.58 18.62
N GLY A 78 -6.34 12.31 17.57
CA GLY A 78 -5.76 11.81 16.34
C GLY A 78 -4.47 12.53 15.97
N TYR A 79 -3.92 12.16 14.84
CA TYR A 79 -2.67 12.66 14.28
C TYR A 79 -2.83 12.89 12.79
N ALA A 80 -2.21 13.93 12.28
CA ALA A 80 -2.19 14.29 10.87
C ALA A 80 -0.81 14.81 10.46
N LEU A 81 -0.49 14.74 9.19
CA LEU A 81 0.68 15.39 8.64
C LEU A 81 0.65 16.90 8.91
N ASN A 82 1.77 17.45 9.33
CA ASN A 82 1.90 18.90 9.49
C ASN A 82 2.26 19.55 8.14
N LYS A 83 1.25 20.09 7.45
CA LYS A 83 1.44 20.73 6.14
C LYS A 83 2.30 22.00 6.18
N ALA A 84 2.53 22.56 7.38
CA ALA A 84 3.38 23.74 7.58
C ALA A 84 4.85 23.36 7.91
N PHE A 85 5.19 22.06 7.92
CA PHE A 85 6.57 21.61 8.13
C PHE A 85 7.46 22.11 6.98
N PRO A 86 8.50 22.92 7.25
CA PRO A 86 9.25 23.61 6.17
C PRO A 86 9.93 22.67 5.19
N GLN A 87 10.43 21.51 5.66
CA GLN A 87 11.13 20.53 4.84
C GLN A 87 10.19 19.47 4.24
N LEU A 88 8.87 19.68 4.33
CA LEU A 88 7.89 18.69 3.89
C LEU A 88 8.06 18.29 2.40
N PRO A 89 8.20 19.21 1.43
CA PRO A 89 8.35 18.82 0.03
C PRO A 89 9.59 17.96 -0.22
N SER A 90 10.73 18.34 0.35
CA SER A 90 11.99 17.59 0.20
C SER A 90 11.90 16.20 0.84
N LEU A 91 11.30 16.10 2.02
CA LEU A 91 11.11 14.83 2.72
C LEU A 91 10.13 13.91 1.97
N GLN A 92 9.07 14.47 1.40
CA GLN A 92 8.12 13.71 0.57
C GLN A 92 8.82 13.15 -0.68
N THR A 93 9.51 13.99 -1.42
CA THR A 93 10.26 13.58 -2.63
C THR A 93 11.26 12.47 -2.28
N PHE A 94 12.08 12.69 -1.25
CA PHE A 94 13.09 11.71 -0.83
C PHE A 94 12.48 10.36 -0.47
N LEU A 95 11.44 10.34 0.37
CA LEU A 95 10.81 9.08 0.80
C LEU A 95 9.99 8.42 -0.32
N PHE A 96 9.46 9.20 -1.25
CA PHE A 96 8.79 8.69 -2.42
C PHE A 96 9.76 8.02 -3.40
N GLU A 97 10.88 8.66 -3.71
CA GLU A 97 11.89 8.12 -4.63
C GLU A 97 12.58 6.87 -4.07
N THR A 98 12.80 6.85 -2.74
CA THR A 98 13.44 5.73 -2.05
C THR A 98 12.47 4.66 -1.58
N ALA A 99 11.15 4.84 -1.77
CA ALA A 99 10.16 3.83 -1.39
C ALA A 99 10.35 2.55 -2.20
N PRO A 100 10.26 1.36 -1.56
CA PRO A 100 10.44 0.08 -2.24
C PRO A 100 9.18 -0.31 -3.05
N ILE A 101 8.67 0.62 -3.85
CA ILE A 101 7.49 0.44 -4.70
C ILE A 101 7.93 -0.23 -6.00
N ASN A 102 8.05 -1.55 -5.99
CA ASN A 102 8.47 -2.35 -7.13
C ASN A 102 7.96 -3.81 -7.05
N GLY A 103 8.03 -4.52 -8.18
CA GLY A 103 7.56 -5.91 -8.30
C GLY A 103 8.26 -6.89 -7.36
N VAL A 104 9.53 -6.65 -6.98
CA VAL A 104 10.27 -7.51 -6.05
C VAL A 104 9.64 -7.45 -4.66
N THR A 105 9.31 -6.26 -4.19
CA THR A 105 8.62 -6.05 -2.91
C THR A 105 7.23 -6.68 -2.93
N VAL A 106 6.49 -6.53 -4.03
CA VAL A 106 5.21 -7.20 -4.23
C VAL A 106 5.37 -8.71 -4.06
N LEU A 107 6.28 -9.33 -4.79
CA LEU A 107 6.51 -10.77 -4.73
C LEU A 107 6.91 -11.29 -3.35
N LYS A 108 7.71 -10.54 -2.61
CA LYS A 108 8.11 -10.87 -1.22
C LYS A 108 6.90 -11.13 -0.32
N HIS A 109 5.82 -10.39 -0.52
CA HIS A 109 4.58 -10.51 0.26
C HIS A 109 3.61 -11.53 -0.33
N ILE A 110 3.36 -11.45 -1.63
CA ILE A 110 2.27 -12.20 -2.29
C ILE A 110 2.61 -13.70 -2.47
N ARG A 111 3.87 -14.07 -2.63
CA ARG A 111 4.27 -15.49 -2.76
C ARG A 111 3.81 -16.37 -1.59
N LYS A 112 3.54 -15.78 -0.42
CA LYS A 112 3.04 -16.48 0.76
C LYS A 112 1.57 -16.92 0.65
N VAL A 113 0.85 -16.39 -0.32
CA VAL A 113 -0.58 -16.71 -0.53
C VAL A 113 -0.77 -18.12 -1.11
N GLY A 114 0.18 -18.56 -1.95
CA GLY A 114 0.16 -19.84 -2.62
C GLY A 114 0.76 -19.78 -4.04
N PRO A 115 0.53 -20.79 -4.85
CA PRO A 115 0.97 -20.80 -6.25
C PRO A 115 0.29 -19.68 -7.03
N LEU A 116 1.08 -18.76 -7.57
CA LEU A 116 0.65 -17.65 -8.40
C LEU A 116 0.82 -18.03 -9.88
N ASP A 117 -0.17 -17.75 -10.70
CA ASP A 117 -0.12 -17.96 -12.14
C ASP A 117 0.14 -16.66 -12.90
N PHE A 118 -0.41 -15.54 -12.39
CA PHE A 118 -0.20 -14.22 -12.97
C PHE A 118 -0.12 -13.13 -11.90
N VAL A 119 0.79 -12.19 -12.09
CA VAL A 119 0.90 -10.96 -11.28
C VAL A 119 1.33 -9.81 -12.17
N ALA A 120 0.54 -8.75 -12.21
CA ALA A 120 0.92 -7.49 -12.86
C ALA A 120 0.83 -6.33 -11.88
N CYS A 121 1.83 -5.47 -11.90
CA CYS A 121 1.90 -4.21 -11.19
C CYS A 121 1.53 -3.07 -12.14
N ALA A 122 0.70 -2.15 -11.69
CA ALA A 122 0.24 -0.96 -12.40
C ALA A 122 0.15 0.22 -11.42
N GLY A 123 -0.52 1.28 -11.77
CA GLY A 123 -0.84 2.40 -10.88
C GLY A 123 0.33 2.89 -10.06
N ILE A 124 0.25 2.80 -8.74
CA ILE A 124 1.30 3.29 -7.82
C ILE A 124 2.68 2.66 -8.10
N PHE A 125 2.72 1.42 -8.57
CA PHE A 125 3.97 0.73 -8.93
C PHE A 125 4.62 1.30 -10.19
N MET A 126 3.83 2.00 -11.02
CA MET A 126 4.28 2.76 -12.19
C MET A 126 4.33 4.27 -11.90
N ARG A 127 4.18 4.67 -10.62
CA ARG A 127 4.12 6.05 -10.13
C ARG A 127 2.94 6.86 -10.69
N ASP A 128 1.87 6.17 -11.06
CA ASP A 128 0.59 6.75 -11.51
C ASP A 128 -0.48 6.53 -10.42
N PHE A 129 -0.77 7.58 -9.66
CA PHE A 129 -1.69 7.52 -8.50
C PHE A 129 -3.17 7.62 -8.87
N ASP A 130 -3.47 7.99 -10.09
CA ASP A 130 -4.85 8.23 -10.56
C ASP A 130 -5.49 6.95 -11.10
N ARG A 131 -4.74 5.85 -11.20
CA ARG A 131 -5.27 4.55 -11.66
C ARG A 131 -6.19 3.93 -10.63
N ARG A 132 -7.14 3.12 -11.11
CA ARG A 132 -8.11 2.41 -10.27
C ARG A 132 -7.57 1.09 -9.72
N ILE A 133 -6.54 0.54 -10.37
CA ILE A 133 -5.93 -0.74 -10.00
C ILE A 133 -4.42 -0.57 -9.98
N ASP A 134 -3.82 -1.02 -8.90
CA ASP A 134 -2.38 -1.00 -8.69
C ASP A 134 -1.78 -2.41 -8.86
N LEU A 135 -2.58 -3.45 -8.60
CA LEU A 135 -2.12 -4.82 -8.60
C LEU A 135 -3.18 -5.78 -9.10
N LEU A 136 -2.81 -6.62 -10.07
CA LEU A 136 -3.65 -7.68 -10.60
C LEU A 136 -3.01 -9.03 -10.29
N ILE A 137 -3.80 -9.93 -9.68
CA ILE A 137 -3.31 -11.25 -9.24
C ILE A 137 -4.24 -12.33 -9.76
N ALA A 138 -3.68 -13.39 -10.34
CA ALA A 138 -4.45 -14.58 -10.65
C ALA A 138 -3.78 -15.87 -10.16
N MET A 139 -4.60 -16.82 -9.74
CA MET A 139 -4.19 -18.14 -9.27
C MET A 139 -5.31 -19.16 -9.48
N LYS A 140 -4.97 -20.45 -9.65
CA LYS A 140 -5.98 -21.50 -9.84
C LYS A 140 -6.96 -21.64 -8.67
N LYS A 141 -6.45 -21.56 -7.44
CA LYS A 141 -7.27 -21.63 -6.22
C LYS A 141 -7.13 -20.34 -5.44
N LEU A 142 -8.08 -19.45 -5.64
CA LEU A 142 -8.11 -18.16 -4.98
C LEU A 142 -8.50 -18.35 -3.50
N ASN A 143 -7.69 -17.77 -2.61
CA ASN A 143 -8.00 -17.62 -1.19
C ASN A 143 -7.92 -16.13 -0.83
N GLU A 144 -9.06 -15.47 -0.91
CA GLU A 144 -9.19 -14.02 -0.69
C GLU A 144 -8.64 -13.58 0.67
N ALA A 145 -8.92 -14.35 1.73
CA ALA A 145 -8.44 -14.02 3.07
C ALA A 145 -6.91 -14.01 3.17
N LYS A 146 -6.22 -14.97 2.52
CA LYS A 146 -4.76 -14.99 2.47
C LYS A 146 -4.22 -13.85 1.63
N VAL A 147 -4.87 -13.53 0.50
CA VAL A 147 -4.49 -12.37 -0.33
C VAL A 147 -4.61 -11.09 0.47
N GLU A 148 -5.74 -10.86 1.14
CA GLU A 148 -5.96 -9.67 1.96
C GLU A 148 -4.88 -9.51 3.05
N VAL A 149 -4.52 -10.58 3.75
CA VAL A 149 -3.44 -10.54 4.77
C VAL A 149 -2.10 -10.16 4.15
N ALA A 150 -1.79 -10.67 2.95
CA ALA A 150 -0.56 -10.36 2.24
C ALA A 150 -0.54 -8.91 1.74
N ILE A 151 -1.65 -8.42 1.18
CA ILE A 151 -1.80 -7.03 0.74
C ILE A 151 -1.66 -6.08 1.93
N ARG A 152 -2.35 -6.31 3.04
CA ARG A 152 -2.20 -5.48 4.25
C ARG A 152 -0.77 -5.46 4.79
N ALA A 153 0.00 -6.54 4.61
CA ALA A 153 1.42 -6.56 4.97
C ALA A 153 2.27 -5.70 4.02
N LEU A 154 1.96 -5.73 2.74
CA LEU A 154 2.59 -4.90 1.72
C LEU A 154 2.26 -3.42 1.94
N GLU A 155 0.99 -3.08 2.15
CA GLU A 155 0.55 -1.72 2.49
C GLU A 155 1.25 -1.15 3.73
N ALA A 156 1.44 -1.97 4.77
CA ALA A 156 2.15 -1.58 5.98
C ALA A 156 3.65 -1.32 5.74
N GLU A 157 4.27 -1.95 4.75
CA GLU A 157 5.66 -1.69 4.35
C GLU A 157 5.75 -0.43 3.49
N LEU A 158 4.81 -0.24 2.56
CA LEU A 158 4.80 0.89 1.63
C LEU A 158 4.23 2.19 2.25
N GLY A 159 3.34 2.07 3.24
CA GLY A 159 2.67 3.21 3.86
C GLY A 159 1.48 3.75 3.06
N ILE A 160 1.04 3.05 2.01
CA ILE A 160 -0.06 3.44 1.12
C ILE A 160 -1.03 2.28 0.91
N GLU A 161 -2.31 2.57 0.73
CA GLU A 161 -3.32 1.57 0.35
C GLU A 161 -3.15 1.13 -1.11
N ILE A 162 -3.37 -0.16 -1.37
CA ILE A 162 -3.23 -0.78 -2.67
C ILE A 162 -4.60 -1.19 -3.20
N ARG A 163 -4.96 -0.67 -4.35
CA ARG A 163 -6.16 -1.05 -5.09
C ARG A 163 -5.82 -2.28 -5.92
N TYR A 164 -6.40 -3.41 -5.58
CA TYR A 164 -6.06 -4.68 -6.24
C TYR A 164 -7.30 -5.43 -6.72
N ALA A 165 -7.09 -6.25 -7.74
CA ALA A 165 -8.07 -7.20 -8.22
C ALA A 165 -7.48 -8.61 -8.21
N THR A 166 -8.33 -9.58 -7.86
CA THR A 166 -7.95 -10.99 -7.81
C THR A 166 -8.92 -11.81 -8.64
N PHE A 167 -8.39 -12.77 -9.39
CA PHE A 167 -9.15 -13.66 -10.22
C PHE A 167 -8.70 -15.10 -10.09
N THR A 168 -9.57 -16.03 -10.47
CA THR A 168 -9.09 -17.34 -10.85
C THR A 168 -8.34 -17.23 -12.19
N THR A 169 -7.48 -18.20 -12.49
CA THR A 169 -6.74 -18.22 -13.75
C THR A 169 -7.68 -18.23 -14.96
N GLU A 170 -8.77 -19.02 -14.88
CA GLU A 170 -9.78 -19.12 -15.93
C GLU A 170 -10.54 -17.80 -16.13
N ASP A 171 -10.94 -17.16 -15.04
CA ASP A 171 -11.62 -15.86 -15.06
C ASP A 171 -10.77 -14.78 -15.71
N LEU A 172 -9.46 -14.72 -15.35
CA LEU A 172 -8.57 -13.72 -15.94
C LEU A 172 -8.41 -13.94 -17.45
N LEU A 173 -8.19 -15.18 -17.91
CA LEU A 173 -8.07 -15.49 -19.33
C LEU A 173 -9.34 -15.12 -20.10
N TYR A 174 -10.51 -15.45 -19.56
CA TYR A 174 -11.79 -15.08 -20.15
C TYR A 174 -11.94 -13.57 -20.29
N ARG A 175 -11.64 -12.81 -19.21
CA ARG A 175 -11.77 -11.35 -19.19
C ARG A 175 -10.80 -10.66 -20.15
N VAL A 176 -9.58 -11.14 -20.25
CA VAL A 176 -8.59 -10.62 -21.23
C VAL A 176 -9.09 -10.86 -22.65
N GLY A 177 -9.59 -12.06 -22.96
CA GLY A 177 -10.16 -12.38 -24.28
C GLY A 177 -11.42 -11.58 -24.65
N MET A 178 -12.18 -11.15 -23.67
CA MET A 178 -13.39 -10.32 -23.86
C MET A 178 -13.12 -8.82 -23.80
N TYR A 179 -11.86 -8.38 -23.67
CA TYR A 179 -11.49 -6.96 -23.52
C TYR A 179 -12.24 -6.28 -22.39
N ASP A 180 -12.42 -6.98 -21.25
CA ASP A 180 -13.14 -6.47 -20.08
C ASP A 180 -12.56 -5.15 -19.58
N LYS A 181 -13.43 -4.25 -19.15
CA LYS A 181 -13.06 -2.89 -18.70
C LYS A 181 -12.01 -2.89 -17.58
N LEU A 182 -12.07 -3.85 -16.65
CA LEU A 182 -11.13 -3.93 -15.53
C LEU A 182 -9.74 -4.34 -15.99
N THR A 183 -9.64 -5.32 -16.90
CA THR A 183 -8.37 -5.76 -17.48
C THR A 183 -7.76 -4.66 -18.35
N ARG A 184 -8.57 -3.92 -19.11
CA ARG A 184 -8.14 -2.74 -19.87
C ARG A 184 -7.61 -1.63 -18.98
N GLU A 185 -8.22 -1.39 -17.80
CA GLU A 185 -7.71 -0.41 -16.82
C GLU A 185 -6.26 -0.70 -16.39
N VAL A 186 -5.84 -1.96 -16.45
CA VAL A 186 -4.45 -2.37 -16.15
C VAL A 186 -3.57 -2.32 -17.40
N PHE A 187 -4.05 -2.85 -18.54
CA PHE A 187 -3.20 -3.11 -19.69
C PHE A 187 -3.16 -1.98 -20.74
N ASP A 188 -4.12 -1.05 -20.71
CA ASP A 188 -4.12 0.14 -21.59
C ASP A 188 -3.16 1.24 -21.09
N TYR A 189 -2.59 1.10 -19.89
CA TYR A 189 -1.69 2.06 -19.26
C TYR A 189 -0.35 1.40 -18.90
N PRO A 190 0.67 2.16 -18.44
CA PRO A 190 1.94 1.57 -18.02
C PRO A 190 1.75 0.51 -16.95
N TYR A 191 2.30 -0.67 -17.19
CA TYR A 191 2.27 -1.82 -16.29
C TYR A 191 3.56 -2.62 -16.37
N GLN A 192 3.79 -3.45 -15.36
CA GLN A 192 4.88 -4.42 -15.30
C GLN A 192 4.34 -5.81 -14.95
N ILE A 193 4.48 -6.77 -15.86
CA ILE A 193 4.18 -8.17 -15.56
C ILE A 193 5.34 -8.73 -14.73
N VAL A 194 5.03 -9.23 -13.54
CA VAL A 194 5.99 -9.79 -12.59
C VAL A 194 5.99 -11.32 -12.62
N ILE A 195 4.83 -11.93 -12.82
CA ILE A 195 4.63 -13.37 -13.07
C ILE A 195 3.67 -13.51 -14.23
N ASP A 196 4.04 -14.35 -15.20
CA ASP A 196 3.17 -14.79 -16.27
C ASP A 196 3.45 -16.26 -16.63
N LYS A 197 2.66 -17.17 -16.06
CA LYS A 197 2.72 -18.61 -16.37
C LYS A 197 1.63 -19.04 -17.35
N ILE A 198 0.75 -18.13 -17.71
CA ILE A 198 -0.45 -18.41 -18.51
C ILE A 198 -0.45 -17.72 -19.87
N GLY A 199 0.62 -16.96 -20.17
CA GLY A 199 0.84 -16.37 -21.50
C GLY A 199 0.00 -15.13 -21.81
N ILE A 200 -0.49 -14.42 -20.80
CA ILE A 200 -1.26 -13.16 -20.98
C ILE A 200 -0.50 -12.15 -21.84
N ARG A 201 0.82 -12.05 -21.67
CA ARG A 201 1.65 -11.16 -22.51
C ARG A 201 1.46 -11.43 -24.01
N ASN A 202 1.37 -12.67 -24.40
CA ASN A 202 1.19 -13.05 -25.81
C ASN A 202 -0.22 -12.71 -26.30
N GLU A 203 -1.24 -12.86 -25.46
CA GLU A 203 -2.63 -12.50 -25.79
C GLU A 203 -2.79 -10.98 -26.00
N LEU A 204 -2.13 -10.16 -25.17
CA LEU A 204 -2.18 -8.69 -25.26
C LEU A 204 -1.50 -8.13 -26.53
N HIS A 205 -0.62 -8.90 -27.17
CA HIS A 205 0.11 -8.50 -28.37
C HIS A 205 -0.38 -9.21 -29.63
N ARG A 206 -1.52 -9.91 -29.55
CA ARG A 206 -2.16 -10.45 -30.76
C ARG A 206 -2.74 -9.29 -31.57
N PRO A 207 -2.41 -9.21 -32.88
CA PRO A 207 -2.90 -8.16 -33.77
C PRO A 207 -4.42 -8.23 -33.96
#